data_da561e6740f7f0f2cbf6647038468f8e
#
_entry.id   da561e6740f7f0f2cbf6647038468f8e
#
_cell.length_a   1.000
_cell.length_b   1.000
_cell.length_c   1.000
_cell.angle_alpha   90.00
_cell.angle_beta   90.00
_cell.angle_gamma   90.00
#
_symmetry.space_group_name_H-M   'P 1'
#
loop_
_entity.id
_entity.type
_entity.pdbx_description
1 polymer ?
#
loop_
_entity_poly.entity_id
_entity_poly.type
_entity_poly.pdbx_seq_one_letter_code
_entity_poly.pdbx_strand_id
1 'polypeptide(L)'
;MWQLGAGLVAASLIVSSAALADELKVTVLYSQPKSAEEFDKYYYSKHMPMVYAVKEIKKVEIARPRPAPNGSPSPYYLVTELWFDTPEVFKAVAATPEWKAIGADVANFAPTGTATILVSVVEPKK
;
A
#
# COMPACT_ATOMS: atom_id res chain seq x y z
N MET A 1 -59.52 -12.88 -34.99
CA MET A 1 -58.97 -11.55 -34.69
C MET A 1 -58.01 -11.67 -33.55
N TRP A 2 -56.80 -11.60 -33.88
CA TRP A 2 -55.66 -11.93 -33.03
C TRP A 2 -55.01 -10.69 -32.50
N GLN A 3 -55.12 -10.48 -31.20
CA GLN A 3 -54.34 -9.48 -30.55
C GLN A 3 -53.06 -10.13 -30.00
N LEU A 4 -52.00 -10.00 -30.74
CA LEU A 4 -50.66 -10.26 -30.18
C LEU A 4 -50.22 -9.05 -29.40
N GLY A 5 -50.48 -9.06 -28.13
CA GLY A 5 -49.84 -8.13 -27.21
C GLY A 5 -48.37 -8.47 -27.11
N ALA A 6 -47.56 -7.81 -27.89
CA ALA A 6 -46.14 -7.83 -27.66
C ALA A 6 -45.88 -7.04 -26.39
N GLY A 7 -45.79 -7.74 -25.28
CA GLY A 7 -45.29 -7.18 -24.06
C GLY A 7 -43.80 -6.90 -24.23
N LEU A 8 -43.48 -5.64 -24.52
CA LEU A 8 -42.12 -5.16 -24.39
C LEU A 8 -41.78 -5.19 -22.90
N VAL A 9 -41.12 -6.26 -22.49
CA VAL A 9 -40.44 -6.25 -21.20
C VAL A 9 -39.18 -5.42 -21.41
N ALA A 10 -39.26 -4.14 -21.10
CA ALA A 10 -38.09 -3.32 -20.98
C ALA A 10 -37.31 -3.82 -19.76
N ALA A 11 -36.34 -4.68 -19.98
CA ALA A 11 -35.35 -5.00 -18.98
C ALA A 11 -34.55 -3.72 -18.74
N SER A 12 -34.90 -2.95 -17.74
CA SER A 12 -34.07 -1.87 -17.26
C SER A 12 -32.83 -2.52 -16.61
N LEU A 13 -31.75 -2.52 -17.36
CA LEU A 13 -30.44 -2.79 -16.81
C LEU A 13 -30.12 -1.65 -15.83
N ILE A 14 -30.38 -1.89 -14.56
CA ILE A 14 -29.84 -1.04 -13.52
C ILE A 14 -28.34 -1.32 -13.49
N VAL A 15 -27.58 -0.55 -14.24
CA VAL A 15 -26.13 -0.48 -14.04
C VAL A 15 -25.95 0.28 -12.74
N SER A 16 -25.90 -0.44 -11.63
CA SER A 16 -25.41 0.14 -10.41
C SER A 16 -23.93 0.42 -10.64
N SER A 17 -23.58 1.68 -10.88
CA SER A 17 -22.21 2.12 -10.78
C SER A 17 -21.82 1.98 -9.31
N ALA A 18 -21.27 0.82 -8.95
CA ALA A 18 -20.59 0.69 -7.69
C ALA A 18 -19.48 1.74 -7.70
N ALA A 19 -19.59 2.74 -6.82
CA ALA A 19 -18.48 3.62 -6.57
C ALA A 19 -17.26 2.75 -6.27
N LEU A 20 -16.19 2.90 -7.05
CA LEU A 20 -14.94 2.20 -6.77
C LEU A 20 -14.52 2.59 -5.35
N ALA A 21 -14.36 1.61 -4.48
CA ALA A 21 -13.85 1.85 -3.15
C ALA A 21 -12.46 2.49 -3.26
N ASP A 22 -12.19 3.45 -2.37
CA ASP A 22 -10.88 4.11 -2.31
C ASP A 22 -9.80 3.09 -1.97
N GLU A 23 -8.65 3.25 -2.61
CA GLU A 23 -7.48 2.45 -2.28
C GLU A 23 -6.91 2.88 -0.93
N LEU A 24 -6.28 1.96 -0.24
CA LEU A 24 -5.50 2.25 0.95
C LEU A 24 -4.01 2.13 0.63
N LYS A 25 -3.22 3.05 1.16
CA LYS A 25 -1.77 3.06 0.98
C LYS A 25 -1.07 3.10 2.34
N VAL A 26 -0.09 2.21 2.51
CA VAL A 26 0.85 2.26 3.64
C VAL A 26 2.15 2.85 3.11
N THR A 27 2.62 3.90 3.74
CA THR A 27 3.89 4.54 3.43
C THR A 27 4.83 4.39 4.61
N VAL A 28 6.01 3.85 4.38
CA VAL A 28 7.05 3.71 5.41
C VAL A 28 8.23 4.59 5.03
N LEU A 29 8.55 5.54 5.90
CA LEU A 29 9.65 6.47 5.74
C LEU A 29 10.78 6.05 6.68
N TYR A 30 11.91 5.67 6.12
CA TYR A 30 13.08 5.28 6.90
C TYR A 30 14.08 6.43 6.95
N SER A 31 14.49 6.81 8.16
CA SER A 31 15.53 7.82 8.36
C SER A 31 16.90 7.33 7.87
N GLN A 32 17.87 8.23 7.74
CA GLN A 32 19.23 7.87 7.32
C GLN A 32 19.82 6.82 8.28
N PRO A 33 20.20 5.62 7.78
CA PRO A 33 20.79 4.58 8.61
C PRO A 33 22.25 4.89 8.93
N LYS A 34 22.77 4.26 9.97
CA LYS A 34 24.20 4.33 10.29
C LYS A 34 25.07 3.68 9.20
N SER A 35 24.58 2.60 8.61
CA SER A 35 25.22 1.90 7.50
C SER A 35 24.19 1.62 6.42
N ALA A 36 24.29 2.34 5.31
CA ALA A 36 23.45 2.14 4.14
C ALA A 36 23.58 0.72 3.58
N GLU A 37 24.81 0.20 3.55
CA GLU A 37 25.10 -1.15 3.06
C GLU A 37 24.41 -2.23 3.89
N GLU A 38 24.53 -2.15 5.21
CA GLU A 38 23.87 -3.12 6.11
C GLU A 38 22.35 -3.02 6.05
N PHE A 39 21.82 -1.79 5.99
CA PHE A 39 20.39 -1.56 5.83
C PHE A 39 19.89 -2.23 4.56
N ASP A 40 20.50 -1.94 3.42
CA ASP A 40 20.07 -2.47 2.13
C ASP A 40 20.17 -4.00 2.07
N LYS A 41 21.27 -4.55 2.59
CA LYS A 41 21.47 -6.00 2.61
C LYS A 41 20.34 -6.72 3.37
N TYR A 42 20.00 -6.26 4.55
CA TYR A 42 18.93 -6.86 5.34
C TYR A 42 17.56 -6.61 4.70
N TYR A 43 17.30 -5.37 4.32
CA TYR A 43 16.02 -4.95 3.77
C TYR A 43 15.63 -5.77 2.54
N TYR A 44 16.53 -5.93 1.58
CA TYR A 44 16.22 -6.67 0.37
C TYR A 44 16.29 -8.19 0.53
N SER A 45 17.17 -8.71 1.38
CA SER A 45 17.35 -10.16 1.52
C SER A 45 16.42 -10.81 2.54
N LYS A 46 15.96 -10.07 3.54
CA LYS A 46 15.14 -10.62 4.64
C LYS A 46 13.76 -9.98 4.74
N HIS A 47 13.70 -8.64 4.74
CA HIS A 47 12.44 -7.94 5.00
C HIS A 47 11.49 -7.96 3.79
N MET A 48 11.93 -7.56 2.64
CA MET A 48 11.06 -7.46 1.47
C MET A 48 10.50 -8.80 1.00
N PRO A 49 11.19 -9.94 1.10
CA PRO A 49 10.55 -11.22 0.84
C PRO A 49 9.31 -11.49 1.69
N MET A 50 9.31 -11.06 2.96
CA MET A 50 8.12 -11.17 3.82
C MET A 50 6.97 -10.29 3.30
N VAL A 51 7.29 -9.08 2.85
CA VAL A 51 6.32 -8.15 2.27
C VAL A 51 5.72 -8.71 0.97
N TYR A 52 6.57 -9.20 0.07
CA TYR A 52 6.12 -9.75 -1.21
C TYR A 52 5.28 -11.03 -1.06
N ALA A 53 5.37 -11.71 0.08
CA ALA A 53 4.55 -12.89 0.36
C ALA A 53 3.08 -12.52 0.70
N VAL A 54 2.79 -11.26 1.01
CA VAL A 54 1.43 -10.77 1.28
C VAL A 54 0.72 -10.52 -0.05
N LYS A 55 -0.10 -11.45 -0.46
CA LYS A 55 -0.76 -11.44 -1.79
C LYS A 55 -1.80 -10.32 -1.96
N GLU A 56 -2.34 -9.77 -0.87
CA GLU A 56 -3.31 -8.67 -0.90
C GLU A 56 -2.65 -7.33 -1.23
N ILE A 57 -1.32 -7.24 -1.17
CA ILE A 57 -0.60 -6.05 -1.63
C ILE A 57 -0.63 -6.02 -3.15
N LYS A 58 -1.32 -5.05 -3.72
CA LYS A 58 -1.50 -4.95 -5.17
C LYS A 58 -0.35 -4.24 -5.87
N LYS A 59 0.40 -3.41 -5.15
CA LYS A 59 1.50 -2.64 -5.70
C LYS A 59 2.51 -2.31 -4.60
N VAL A 60 3.78 -2.42 -4.93
CA VAL A 60 4.90 -2.02 -4.07
C VAL A 60 5.75 -1.02 -4.84
N GLU A 61 6.05 0.10 -4.22
CA GLU A 61 7.07 1.03 -4.73
C GLU A 61 8.12 1.28 -3.66
N ILE A 62 9.38 1.27 -4.08
CA ILE A 62 10.53 1.62 -3.24
C ILE A 62 11.21 2.80 -3.92
N ALA A 63 11.39 3.89 -3.18
CA ALA A 63 11.98 5.10 -3.71
C ALA A 63 13.11 5.62 -2.80
N ARG A 64 14.09 6.26 -3.42
CA ARG A 64 15.21 6.90 -2.72
C ARG A 64 15.01 8.41 -2.75
N PRO A 65 14.68 9.05 -1.61
CA PRO A 65 14.58 10.50 -1.56
C PRO A 65 15.88 11.18 -1.98
N ARG A 66 15.74 12.27 -2.72
CA ARG A 66 16.83 13.11 -3.17
C ARG A 66 16.90 14.36 -2.29
N PRO A 67 18.03 15.07 -2.29
CA PRO A 67 18.06 16.39 -1.66
C PRO A 67 16.95 17.29 -2.21
N ALA A 68 16.46 18.18 -1.34
CA ALA A 68 15.47 19.17 -1.74
C ALA A 68 16.05 20.11 -2.83
N PRO A 69 15.18 20.82 -3.61
CA PRO A 69 15.65 21.73 -4.65
C PRO A 69 16.64 22.80 -4.17
N ASN A 70 16.57 23.19 -2.89
CA ASN A 70 17.51 24.13 -2.28
C ASN A 70 18.83 23.51 -1.83
N GLY A 71 19.04 22.22 -2.10
CA GLY A 71 20.25 21.47 -1.71
C GLY A 71 20.22 20.87 -0.31
N SER A 72 19.15 21.08 0.47
CA SER A 72 19.04 20.48 1.81
C SER A 72 18.96 18.96 1.71
N PRO A 73 19.73 18.20 2.54
CA PRO A 73 19.66 16.74 2.56
C PRO A 73 18.27 16.26 2.94
N SER A 74 17.81 15.15 2.34
CA SER A 74 16.57 14.50 2.78
C SER A 74 16.78 13.91 4.18
N PRO A 75 15.82 14.08 5.10
CA PRO A 75 15.84 13.36 6.38
C PRO A 75 15.58 11.87 6.21
N TYR A 76 15.10 11.44 5.05
CA TYR A 76 14.76 10.05 4.76
C TYR A 76 15.71 9.43 3.76
N TYR A 77 16.07 8.18 4.03
CA TYR A 77 16.93 7.35 3.22
C TYR A 77 16.18 6.54 2.18
N LEU A 78 15.00 6.01 2.58
CA LEU A 78 14.19 5.14 1.76
C LEU A 78 12.72 5.32 2.09
N VAL A 79 11.88 5.26 1.05
CA VAL A 79 10.42 5.28 1.18
C VAL A 79 9.86 4.04 0.54
N THR A 80 9.07 3.28 1.28
CA THR A 80 8.33 2.12 0.76
C THR A 80 6.85 2.44 0.77
N GLU A 81 6.18 2.23 -0.35
CA GLU A 81 4.74 2.40 -0.45
C GLU A 81 4.08 1.09 -0.87
N LEU A 82 3.04 0.72 -0.15
CA LEU A 82 2.27 -0.51 -0.36
C LEU A 82 0.81 -0.13 -0.58
N TRP A 83 0.20 -0.61 -1.66
CA TRP A 83 -1.21 -0.36 -1.97
C TRP A 83 -2.06 -1.59 -1.72
N PHE A 84 -3.23 -1.38 -1.16
CA PHE A 84 -4.29 -2.36 -0.96
C PHE A 84 -5.55 -1.86 -1.67
N ASP A 85 -6.39 -2.78 -2.11
CA ASP A 85 -7.60 -2.41 -2.87
C ASP A 85 -8.55 -1.54 -2.08
N THR A 86 -8.71 -1.81 -0.77
CA THR A 86 -9.63 -1.07 0.10
C THR A 86 -9.10 -1.01 1.54
N PRO A 87 -9.60 -0.07 2.37
CA PRO A 87 -9.32 -0.07 3.80
C PRO A 87 -9.70 -1.37 4.50
N GLU A 88 -10.78 -2.02 4.08
CA GLU A 88 -11.26 -3.27 4.67
C GLU A 88 -10.29 -4.42 4.40
N VAL A 89 -9.73 -4.49 3.18
CA VAL A 89 -8.70 -5.49 2.83
C VAL A 89 -7.47 -5.29 3.72
N PHE A 90 -7.00 -4.05 3.87
CA PHE A 90 -5.87 -3.76 4.74
C PHE A 90 -6.16 -4.13 6.19
N LYS A 91 -7.34 -3.81 6.70
CA LYS A 91 -7.73 -4.14 8.07
C LYS A 91 -7.65 -5.65 8.33
N ALA A 92 -8.11 -6.45 7.37
CA ALA A 92 -8.03 -7.91 7.47
C ALA A 92 -6.57 -8.39 7.46
N VAL A 93 -5.72 -7.84 6.59
CA VAL A 93 -4.29 -8.17 6.52
C VAL A 93 -3.58 -7.76 7.81
N ALA A 94 -3.87 -6.57 8.34
CA ALA A 94 -3.23 -6.07 9.56
C ALA A 94 -3.49 -6.93 10.79
N ALA A 95 -4.57 -7.71 10.79
CA ALA A 95 -4.90 -8.62 11.87
C ALA A 95 -4.15 -9.96 11.77
N THR A 96 -3.46 -10.22 10.67
CA THR A 96 -2.74 -11.49 10.45
C THR A 96 -1.41 -11.56 11.21
N PRO A 97 -0.98 -12.76 11.63
CA PRO A 97 0.36 -12.95 12.20
C PRO A 97 1.47 -12.53 11.24
N GLU A 98 1.30 -12.76 9.94
CA GLU A 98 2.26 -12.43 8.89
C GLU A 98 2.55 -10.93 8.85
N TRP A 99 1.52 -10.10 8.90
CA TRP A 99 1.67 -8.65 8.92
C TRP A 99 2.35 -8.16 10.20
N LYS A 100 1.96 -8.73 11.33
CA LYS A 100 2.58 -8.41 12.63
C LYS A 100 4.06 -8.76 12.64
N ALA A 101 4.44 -9.89 12.02
CA ALA A 101 5.82 -10.29 11.89
C ALA A 101 6.64 -9.32 11.02
N ILE A 102 6.04 -8.81 9.93
CA ILE A 102 6.66 -7.77 9.08
C ILE A 102 6.94 -6.51 9.91
N GLY A 103 5.97 -6.07 10.69
CA GLY A 103 6.15 -4.89 11.55
C GLY A 103 7.23 -5.09 12.61
N ALA A 104 7.26 -6.26 13.23
CA ALA A 104 8.28 -6.60 14.23
C ALA A 104 9.69 -6.69 13.61
N ASP A 105 9.79 -7.13 12.36
CA ASP A 105 11.07 -7.29 11.66
C ASP A 105 11.76 -5.94 11.38
N VAL A 106 11.02 -4.85 11.32
CA VAL A 106 11.58 -3.50 11.09
C VAL A 106 12.69 -3.16 12.08
N ALA A 107 12.54 -3.53 13.34
CA ALA A 107 13.55 -3.26 14.37
C ALA A 107 14.90 -3.94 14.09
N ASN A 108 14.95 -4.96 13.25
CA ASN A 108 16.18 -5.68 12.89
C ASN A 108 17.08 -4.88 11.94
N PHE A 109 16.55 -3.89 11.23
CA PHE A 109 17.33 -3.07 10.30
C PHE A 109 17.11 -1.55 10.47
N ALA A 110 16.06 -1.15 11.18
CA ALA A 110 15.75 0.25 11.47
C ALA A 110 15.50 0.40 12.97
N PRO A 111 16.42 1.06 13.71
CA PRO A 111 16.25 1.26 15.14
C PRO A 111 14.93 1.95 15.47
N THR A 112 14.41 1.70 16.69
CA THR A 112 13.17 2.28 17.17
C THR A 112 13.16 3.81 16.98
N GLY A 113 12.07 4.34 16.41
CA GLY A 113 11.92 5.76 16.12
C GLY A 113 12.50 6.24 14.79
N THR A 114 13.15 5.36 14.02
CA THR A 114 13.72 5.71 12.71
C THR A 114 12.84 5.33 11.54
N ALA A 115 11.77 4.58 11.76
CA ALA A 115 10.75 4.26 10.76
C ALA A 115 9.46 4.98 11.10
N THR A 116 8.92 5.74 10.16
CA THR A 116 7.63 6.42 10.28
C THR A 116 6.64 5.75 9.35
N ILE A 117 5.51 5.31 9.88
CA ILE A 117 4.47 4.60 9.12
C ILE A 117 3.25 5.49 8.99
N LEU A 118 2.82 5.72 7.76
CA LEU A 118 1.60 6.43 7.43
C LEU A 118 0.62 5.46 6.77
N VAL A 119 -0.61 5.47 7.25
CA VAL A 119 -1.71 4.73 6.64
C VAL A 119 -2.69 5.74 6.08
N SER A 120 -2.90 5.70 4.77
CA SER A 120 -3.66 6.74 4.07
C SER A 120 -4.73 6.13 3.17
N VAL A 121 -5.88 6.77 3.13
CA VAL A 121 -6.88 6.51 2.09
C VAL A 121 -6.50 7.39 0.90
N VAL A 122 -6.38 6.78 -0.27
CA VAL A 122 -5.98 7.49 -1.49
C VAL A 122 -7.21 8.23 -2.03
N GLU A 123 -7.08 9.54 -2.21
CA GLU A 123 -8.16 10.31 -2.81
C GLU A 123 -8.26 10.01 -4.31
N PRO A 124 -9.48 9.83 -4.83
CA PRO A 124 -9.67 9.68 -6.25
C PRO A 124 -9.32 10.97 -6.99
N LYS A 125 -8.87 10.84 -8.22
CA LYS A 125 -8.66 11.99 -9.11
C LYS A 125 -9.94 12.79 -9.25
N LYS A 126 -9.84 14.09 -9.03
CA LYS A 126 -10.94 15.05 -9.26
C LYS A 126 -10.78 15.72 -10.61
#